data_aa05125e62abd73475498e2f6cd72221
#
_entry.id   aa05125e62abd73475498e2f6cd72221
#
_cell.length_a   1.000
_cell.length_b   1.000
_cell.length_c   1.000
_cell.angle_alpha   90.00
_cell.angle_beta   90.00
_cell.angle_gamma   90.00
#
_symmetry.space_group_name_H-M   'P 1'
#
loop_
_entity.id
_entity.type
_entity.pdbx_description
1 polymer ?
#
loop_
_entity_poly.entity_id
_entity_poly.type
_entity_poly.pdbx_seq_one_letter_code
_entity_poly.pdbx_strand_id
1 'polypeptide(L)' 'MKETKTCCICGKEFEGWGNNPDGAAWKNHDGEIELPEFGPEDRCCDECNAKYVVPGRIYRMGLKKETK' A
#
# COMPACT_ATOMS: atom_id res chain seq x y z
N MET A 1 -5.80 -9.73 -24.95
CA MET A 1 -4.89 -10.28 -23.97
C MET A 1 -4.84 -9.42 -22.74
N LYS A 2 -4.88 -10.06 -21.60
CA LYS A 2 -4.84 -9.31 -20.36
C LYS A 2 -3.43 -9.22 -19.86
N GLU A 3 -3.08 -8.04 -19.41
CA GLU A 3 -1.79 -7.84 -18.80
C GLU A 3 -1.86 -8.18 -17.32
N THR A 4 -0.83 -8.80 -16.83
CA THR A 4 -0.72 -9.04 -15.41
C THR A 4 0.42 -8.22 -14.86
N LYS A 5 0.26 -7.84 -13.59
CA LYS A 5 1.29 -7.11 -12.88
C LYS A 5 1.59 -7.84 -11.59
N THR A 6 2.74 -7.56 -11.05
CA THR A 6 3.13 -8.16 -9.79
C THR A 6 2.90 -7.15 -8.67
N CYS A 7 2.20 -7.59 -7.63
CA CYS A 7 1.97 -6.73 -6.47
C CYS A 7 3.29 -6.35 -5.84
N CYS A 8 3.48 -5.07 -5.60
CA CYS A 8 4.71 -4.58 -5.01
C CYS A 8 4.79 -4.85 -3.51
N ILE A 9 3.72 -5.36 -2.92
CA ILE A 9 3.69 -5.61 -1.49
C ILE A 9 3.79 -7.10 -1.20
N CYS A 10 2.88 -7.91 -1.76
CA CYS A 10 2.87 -9.34 -1.47
C CYS A 10 3.51 -10.19 -2.55
N GLY A 11 3.78 -9.63 -3.71
CA GLY A 11 4.44 -10.36 -4.77
C GLY A 11 3.54 -11.24 -5.61
N LYS A 12 2.25 -11.21 -5.37
CA LYS A 12 1.32 -12.00 -6.17
C LYS A 12 1.02 -11.29 -7.48
N GLU A 13 0.73 -12.10 -8.49
CA GLU A 13 0.31 -11.54 -9.76
C GLU A 13 -1.18 -11.24 -9.75
N PHE A 14 -1.55 -10.19 -10.42
CA PHE A 14 -2.95 -9.81 -10.54
C PHE A 14 -3.19 -9.24 -11.93
N GLU A 15 -4.44 -9.21 -12.34
CA GLU A 15 -4.83 -8.67 -13.63
C GLU A 15 -5.32 -7.24 -13.50
N GLY A 16 -5.12 -6.48 -14.55
CA GLY A 16 -5.65 -5.12 -14.61
C GLY A 16 -4.64 -4.09 -14.14
N TRP A 17 -5.14 -2.91 -13.87
CA TRP A 17 -4.28 -1.79 -13.51
C TRP A 17 -3.71 -1.89 -12.11
N GLY A 18 -4.42 -2.56 -11.23
CA GLY A 18 -4.01 -2.62 -9.84
C GLY A 18 -4.34 -1.32 -9.11
N ASN A 19 -3.75 -1.17 -7.96
CA ASN A 19 -4.01 -0.04 -7.09
C ASN A 19 -2.73 0.70 -6.78
N ASN A 20 -2.84 2.00 -6.59
CA ASN A 20 -1.70 2.82 -6.22
C ASN A 20 -1.32 2.50 -4.77
N PRO A 21 -0.09 2.03 -4.52
CA PRO A 21 0.32 1.65 -3.16
C PRO A 21 0.71 2.83 -2.30
N ASP A 22 0.64 4.03 -2.82
CA ASP A 22 1.04 5.21 -2.08
C ASP A 22 0.18 5.34 -0.83
N GLY A 23 0.82 5.51 0.31
CA GLY A 23 0.12 5.61 1.56
C GLY A 23 0.10 4.34 2.38
N ALA A 24 0.64 3.26 1.85
CA ALA A 24 0.65 2.00 2.58
C ALA A 24 1.44 2.12 3.88
N ALA A 25 1.01 1.34 4.88
CA ALA A 25 1.70 1.28 6.15
C ALA A 25 1.42 -0.08 6.78
N TRP A 26 2.39 -0.61 7.49
CA TRP A 26 2.20 -1.87 8.20
C TRP A 26 3.18 -1.95 9.34
N LYS A 27 2.93 -2.92 10.23
CA LYS A 27 3.84 -3.17 11.35
C LYS A 27 4.88 -4.19 10.97
N ASN A 28 6.11 -3.94 11.37
CA ASN A 28 7.17 -4.91 11.14
C ASN A 28 7.27 -5.86 12.33
N HIS A 29 8.31 -6.69 12.33
CA HIS A 29 8.50 -7.68 13.38
C HIS A 29 8.67 -7.06 14.74
N ASP A 30 9.22 -5.88 14.79
CA ASP A 30 9.49 -5.22 16.05
C ASP A 30 8.29 -4.45 16.58
N GLY A 31 7.19 -4.48 15.82
CA GLY A 31 6.01 -3.75 16.22
C GLY A 31 6.01 -2.30 15.81
N GLU A 32 6.99 -1.89 15.06
CA GLU A 32 7.07 -0.51 14.58
C GLU A 32 6.34 -0.36 13.28
N ILE A 33 5.79 0.82 13.07
CA ILE A 33 5.09 1.13 11.83
C ILE A 33 6.09 1.50 10.76
N GLU A 34 5.99 0.83 9.63
CA GLU A 34 6.80 1.15 8.46
C GLU A 34 5.95 1.89 7.45
N LEU A 35 6.52 2.93 6.88
CA LEU A 35 5.85 3.74 5.87
C LEU A 35 6.64 3.65 4.58
N PRO A 36 6.47 2.56 3.83
CA PRO A 36 7.27 2.35 2.63
C PRO A 36 6.94 3.36 1.55
N GLU A 37 7.90 3.58 0.68
CA GLU A 37 7.70 4.44 -0.47
C GLU A 37 7.77 3.60 -1.73
N PHE A 38 6.92 3.94 -2.69
CA PHE A 38 6.84 3.21 -3.94
C PHE A 38 6.99 4.15 -5.10
N GLY A 39 7.44 3.61 -6.22
CA GLY A 39 7.59 4.39 -7.41
C GLY A 39 6.26 4.63 -8.11
N PRO A 40 6.28 5.49 -9.13
CA PRO A 40 5.04 5.84 -9.83
C PRO A 40 4.44 4.68 -10.60
N GLU A 41 5.26 3.67 -10.92
CA GLU A 41 4.74 2.53 -11.66
C GLU A 41 4.40 1.34 -10.79
N ASP A 42 4.65 1.45 -9.52
CA ASP A 42 4.32 0.36 -8.61
C ASP A 42 2.82 0.25 -8.44
N ARG A 43 2.36 -0.99 -8.36
CA ARG A 43 0.94 -1.27 -8.16
C ARG A 43 0.79 -2.42 -7.20
N CYS A 44 -0.30 -2.44 -6.47
CA CYS A 44 -0.58 -3.52 -5.56
C CYS A 44 -1.92 -4.14 -5.89
N CYS A 45 -2.14 -5.36 -5.40
CA CYS A 45 -3.39 -6.05 -5.62
C CYS A 45 -4.47 -5.47 -4.72
N ASP A 46 -5.72 -5.86 -5.03
CA ASP A 46 -6.85 -5.34 -4.27
C ASP A 46 -6.75 -5.69 -2.79
N GLU A 47 -6.26 -6.89 -2.53
CA GLU A 47 -6.14 -7.35 -1.16
C GLU A 47 -5.18 -6.48 -0.36
N CYS A 48 -4.02 -6.23 -0.93
CA CYS A 48 -3.04 -5.39 -0.24
C CYS A 48 -3.50 -3.96 -0.14
N ASN A 49 -4.23 -3.49 -1.15
CA ASN A 49 -4.79 -2.16 -1.09
C ASN A 49 -5.72 -2.03 0.12
N ALA A 50 -6.58 -3.01 0.33
CA ALA A 50 -7.51 -2.97 1.45
C ALA A 50 -6.82 -3.18 2.78
N LYS A 51 -5.73 -3.96 2.79
CA LYS A 51 -5.07 -4.33 4.04
C LYS A 51 -4.06 -3.31 4.51
N TYR A 52 -3.35 -2.70 3.57
CA TYR A 52 -2.21 -1.86 3.93
C TYR A 52 -2.36 -0.43 3.47
N VAL A 53 -2.89 -0.23 2.27
CA VAL A 53 -2.94 1.11 1.72
C VAL A 53 -4.05 1.91 2.38
N VAL A 54 -5.24 1.36 2.45
CA VAL A 54 -6.37 2.07 3.04
C VAL A 54 -6.12 2.37 4.52
N PRO A 55 -5.75 1.37 5.33
CA PRO A 55 -5.44 1.67 6.73
C PRO A 55 -4.24 2.61 6.88
N GLY A 56 -3.27 2.49 5.96
CA GLY A 56 -2.11 3.36 6.02
C GLY A 56 -2.47 4.80 5.78
N ARG A 57 -3.38 5.04 4.85
CA ARG A 57 -3.82 6.41 4.58
C ARG A 57 -4.55 6.99 5.77
N ILE A 58 -5.37 6.18 6.42
CA ILE A 58 -6.07 6.63 7.61
C ILE A 58 -5.08 6.96 8.71
N TYR A 59 -4.08 6.11 8.89
CA TYR A 59 -3.04 6.35 9.87
C TYR A 59 -2.33 7.68 9.61
N ARG A 60 -1.97 7.91 8.35
CA ARG A 60 -1.27 9.13 7.99
C ARG A 60 -2.13 10.36 8.17
N MET A 61 -3.41 10.23 7.91
CA MET A 61 -4.33 11.32 8.14
C MET A 61 -4.42 11.68 9.61
N GLY A 62 -4.40 10.65 10.47
CA GLY A 62 -4.40 10.90 11.90
C GLY A 62 -3.18 11.65 12.35
N LEU A 63 -2.03 11.34 11.77
CA LEU A 63 -0.82 12.05 12.12
C LEU A 63 -0.93 13.53 11.75
N LYS A 64 -1.50 13.80 10.59
CA LYS A 64 -1.64 15.19 10.17
C LYS A 64 -2.63 15.95 11.01
N LYS A 65 -3.65 15.28 11.46
CA LYS A 65 -4.68 15.94 12.22
C LYS A 65 -4.18 16.52 13.50
N GLU A 66 -3.16 15.94 14.04
CA GLU A 66 -2.66 16.41 15.31
C GLU A 66 -2.01 17.75 15.24
N THR A 67 -1.74 18.22 14.07
CA THR A 67 -1.05 19.49 13.95
C THR A 67 -1.97 20.68 14.06
N LYS A 68 -3.22 20.44 14.26
CA LYS A 68 -4.11 21.55 14.31
C LYS A 68 -3.74 22.60 15.29
#